data_077d9ec5eacfe0288c6a6554a4ec1be0
#
_entry.id   077d9ec5eacfe0288c6a6554a4ec1be0
#
_cell.length_a   1.000
_cell.length_b   1.000
_cell.length_c   1.000
_cell.angle_alpha   90.00
_cell.angle_beta   90.00
_cell.angle_gamma   90.00
#
_symmetry.space_group_name_H-M   'P 1'
#
loop_
_entity.id
_entity.type
_entity.pdbx_description
1 polymer ?
#
loop_
_entity_poly.entity_id
_entity_poly.type
_entity_poly.pdbx_seq_one_letter_code
_entity_poly.pdbx_strand_id
1 'polypeptide(L)'
;MLRKEQKTAIIDANRTHPTDTGSPEVQIAILTERINVLTEHMRANPQDKHSNRGLLKMVGKRRSLLDYLQKKDIERYRTLIAKLGIRK
;
A
#
# COMPACT_ATOMS: atom_id res chain seq x y z
N MET A 1 11.31 -7.51 1.09
CA MET A 1 9.99 -8.11 1.12
C MET A 1 9.43 -8.36 -0.27
N LEU A 2 9.21 -7.34 -1.07
CA LEU A 2 8.72 -7.55 -2.43
C LEU A 2 9.88 -7.79 -3.39
N ARG A 3 9.70 -8.74 -4.28
CA ARG A 3 10.64 -8.95 -5.37
C ARG A 3 10.50 -7.80 -6.35
N LYS A 4 11.56 -7.55 -7.13
CA LYS A 4 11.56 -6.50 -8.14
C LYS A 4 10.40 -6.65 -9.11
N GLU A 5 10.13 -7.87 -9.56
CA GLU A 5 9.05 -8.16 -10.50
C GLU A 5 7.69 -7.87 -9.90
N GLN A 6 7.49 -8.22 -8.62
CA GLN A 6 6.24 -7.95 -7.92
C GLN A 6 6.01 -6.45 -7.78
N LYS A 7 7.04 -5.70 -7.41
CA LYS A 7 6.98 -4.26 -7.26
C LYS A 7 6.67 -3.59 -8.59
N THR A 8 7.33 -4.01 -9.66
CA THR A 8 7.10 -3.48 -11.01
C THR A 8 5.65 -3.73 -11.45
N ALA A 9 5.12 -4.93 -11.21
CA ALA A 9 3.76 -5.26 -11.57
C ALA A 9 2.75 -4.38 -10.83
N ILE A 10 2.98 -4.10 -9.54
CA ILE A 10 2.11 -3.23 -8.75
C ILE A 10 2.14 -1.79 -9.30
N ILE A 11 3.32 -1.29 -9.62
CA ILE A 11 3.48 0.03 -10.20
C ILE A 11 2.73 0.12 -11.54
N ASP A 12 2.92 -0.85 -12.42
CA ASP A 12 2.27 -0.87 -13.72
C ASP A 12 0.76 -0.91 -13.62
N ALA A 13 0.23 -1.64 -12.66
CA ALA A 13 -1.21 -1.78 -12.47
C ALA A 13 -1.88 -0.51 -11.94
N ASN A 14 -1.13 0.37 -11.27
CA ASN A 14 -1.71 1.49 -10.53
C ASN A 14 -1.26 2.87 -10.99
N ARG A 15 -0.31 2.96 -11.89
CA ARG A 15 0.14 4.28 -12.36
C ARG A 15 -0.94 4.99 -13.18
N THR A 16 -0.96 6.30 -13.10
CA THR A 16 -1.92 7.14 -13.80
C THR A 16 -1.48 7.48 -15.22
N HIS A 17 -0.20 7.28 -15.53
CA HIS A 17 0.37 7.45 -16.87
C HIS A 17 1.62 6.58 -16.99
N PRO A 18 2.15 6.34 -18.21
CA PRO A 18 3.25 5.38 -18.41
C PRO A 18 4.51 5.65 -17.61
N THR A 19 4.78 6.89 -17.22
CA THR A 19 5.97 7.24 -16.46
C THR A 19 5.71 7.40 -14.96
N ASP A 20 4.48 7.16 -14.52
CA ASP A 20 4.11 7.36 -13.11
C ASP A 20 4.62 6.20 -12.24
N THR A 21 5.60 6.47 -11.38
CA THR A 21 6.12 5.51 -10.42
C THR A 21 6.02 6.01 -8.98
N GLY A 22 5.53 7.25 -8.79
CA GLY A 22 5.52 7.89 -7.46
C GLY A 22 4.20 8.51 -7.04
N SER A 23 3.11 8.29 -7.79
CA SER A 23 1.82 8.84 -7.41
C SER A 23 1.33 8.25 -6.08
N PRO A 24 0.41 8.95 -5.38
CA PRO A 24 -0.18 8.39 -4.17
C PRO A 24 -0.79 7.01 -4.39
N GLU A 25 -1.43 6.78 -5.53
CA GLU A 25 -2.03 5.48 -5.85
C GLU A 25 -0.99 4.38 -5.90
N VAL A 26 0.14 4.63 -6.55
CA VAL A 26 1.24 3.65 -6.65
C VAL A 26 1.82 3.38 -5.26
N GLN A 27 2.08 4.42 -4.48
CA GLN A 27 2.63 4.26 -3.13
C GLN A 27 1.69 3.48 -2.23
N ILE A 28 0.40 3.75 -2.28
CA ILE A 28 -0.60 3.05 -1.48
C ILE A 28 -0.68 1.58 -1.89
N ALA A 29 -0.62 1.29 -3.18
CA ALA A 29 -0.65 -0.09 -3.68
C ALA A 29 0.56 -0.89 -3.21
N ILE A 30 1.75 -0.30 -3.26
CA ILE A 30 2.97 -0.95 -2.79
C ILE A 30 2.89 -1.21 -1.28
N LEU A 31 2.45 -0.23 -0.51
CA LEU A 31 2.29 -0.38 0.93
C LEU A 31 1.27 -1.46 1.27
N THR A 32 0.16 -1.52 0.54
CA THR A 32 -0.87 -2.53 0.75
C THR A 32 -0.30 -3.93 0.59
N GLU A 33 0.49 -4.16 -0.46
CA GLU A 33 1.11 -5.46 -0.68
C GLU A 33 2.11 -5.81 0.41
N ARG A 34 2.94 -4.85 0.80
CA ARG A 34 3.90 -5.05 1.89
C ARG A 34 3.20 -5.35 3.21
N ILE A 35 2.10 -4.65 3.50
CA ILE A 35 1.30 -4.88 4.70
C ILE A 35 0.73 -6.30 4.68
N ASN A 36 0.21 -6.74 3.54
CA ASN A 36 -0.34 -8.09 3.42
C ASN A 36 0.72 -9.16 3.66
N VAL A 37 1.90 -9.00 3.05
CA VAL A 37 3.01 -9.94 3.23
C VAL A 37 3.44 -10.00 4.69
N LEU A 38 3.60 -8.84 5.32
CA LEU A 38 4.06 -8.77 6.71
C LEU A 38 2.98 -9.26 7.68
N THR A 39 1.71 -9.05 7.37
CA THR A 39 0.61 -9.58 8.16
C THR A 39 0.65 -11.11 8.19
N GLU A 40 0.89 -11.75 7.04
CA GLU A 40 1.05 -13.20 6.99
C GLU A 40 2.25 -13.67 7.79
N HIS A 41 3.37 -12.94 7.71
CA HIS A 41 4.55 -13.23 8.51
C HIS A 41 4.22 -13.17 10.00
N MET A 42 3.47 -12.19 10.44
CA MET A 42 3.11 -11.99 11.85
C MET A 42 2.19 -13.09 12.36
N ARG A 43 1.35 -13.66 11.50
CA ARG A 43 0.50 -14.80 11.89
C ARG A 43 1.34 -16.00 12.33
N ALA A 44 2.45 -16.22 11.62
CA ALA A 44 3.36 -17.32 11.93
C ALA A 44 4.36 -16.97 13.04
N ASN A 45 4.60 -15.67 13.26
CA ASN A 45 5.62 -15.18 14.18
C ASN A 45 5.06 -14.07 15.09
N PRO A 46 4.07 -14.37 15.94
CA PRO A 46 3.38 -13.31 16.71
C PRO A 46 4.26 -12.59 17.71
N GLN A 47 5.43 -13.17 18.05
CA GLN A 47 6.36 -12.57 19.00
C GLN A 47 7.42 -11.71 18.34
N ASP A 48 7.38 -11.55 17.02
CA ASP A 48 8.35 -10.74 16.29
C ASP A 48 7.99 -9.26 16.43
N LYS A 49 8.47 -8.64 17.51
CA LYS A 49 8.16 -7.25 17.82
C LYS A 49 8.74 -6.27 16.80
N HIS A 50 9.88 -6.61 16.21
CA HIS A 50 10.50 -5.75 15.21
C HIS A 50 9.64 -5.63 13.95
N SER A 51 9.16 -6.76 13.45
CA SER A 51 8.27 -6.77 12.28
C SER A 51 6.93 -6.11 12.58
N ASN A 52 6.39 -6.30 13.80
CA ASN A 52 5.15 -5.65 14.20
C ASN A 52 5.29 -4.12 14.17
N ARG A 53 6.41 -3.60 14.64
CA ARG A 53 6.66 -2.16 14.61
C ARG A 53 6.71 -1.65 13.17
N GLY A 54 7.38 -2.38 12.28
CA GLY A 54 7.41 -2.04 10.86
C GLY A 54 6.03 -2.04 10.22
N LEU A 55 5.21 -3.03 10.58
CA LEU A 55 3.84 -3.13 10.10
C LEU A 55 3.02 -1.91 10.51
N LEU A 56 3.10 -1.51 11.77
CA LEU A 56 2.37 -0.33 12.28
C LEU A 56 2.79 0.95 11.57
N LYS A 57 4.09 1.10 11.27
CA LYS A 57 4.58 2.26 10.52
C LYS A 57 4.01 2.30 9.11
N MET A 58 3.94 1.15 8.43
CA MET A 58 3.40 1.07 7.08
C MET A 58 1.90 1.36 7.05
N VAL A 59 1.17 0.87 8.03
CA VAL A 59 -0.27 1.13 8.15
C VAL A 59 -0.52 2.62 8.36
N GLY A 60 0.27 3.27 9.23
CA GLY A 60 0.15 4.71 9.47
C GLY A 60 0.47 5.53 8.23
N LYS A 61 1.51 5.16 7.50
CA LYS A 61 1.89 5.85 6.26
C LYS A 61 0.81 5.69 5.19
N ARG A 62 0.26 4.49 5.05
CA ARG A 62 -0.83 4.26 4.09
C ARG A 62 -2.04 5.11 4.42
N ARG A 63 -2.40 5.20 5.70
CA ARG A 63 -3.52 6.04 6.13
C ARG A 63 -3.30 7.52 5.76
N SER A 64 -2.10 8.03 6.00
CA SER A 64 -1.77 9.41 5.65
C SER A 64 -1.89 9.67 4.15
N LEU A 65 -1.41 8.73 3.33
CA LEU A 65 -1.52 8.84 1.88
C LEU A 65 -2.96 8.77 1.40
N LEU A 66 -3.78 7.91 2.02
CA LEU A 66 -5.21 7.81 1.70
C LEU A 66 -5.95 9.09 2.06
N ASP A 67 -5.65 9.67 3.23
CA ASP A 67 -6.26 10.93 3.64
C ASP A 67 -5.90 12.05 2.68
N TYR A 68 -4.64 12.11 2.27
CA TYR A 68 -4.17 13.10 1.29
C TYR A 68 -4.91 12.95 -0.04
N LEU A 69 -5.02 11.72 -0.54
CA LEU A 69 -5.69 11.45 -1.82
C LEU A 69 -7.18 11.79 -1.74
N GLN A 70 -7.83 11.46 -0.64
CA GLN A 70 -9.25 11.76 -0.44
C GLN A 70 -9.51 13.26 -0.51
N LYS A 71 -8.64 14.06 0.09
CA LYS A 71 -8.78 15.52 0.06
C LYS A 71 -8.46 16.10 -1.31
N LYS A 72 -7.53 15.50 -2.02
CA LYS A 72 -7.09 16.00 -3.33
C LYS A 72 -8.06 15.61 -4.44
N ASP A 73 -8.54 14.38 -4.45
CA ASP A 73 -9.41 13.87 -5.50
C ASP A 73 -10.22 12.69 -4.97
N ILE A 74 -11.44 12.96 -4.55
CA ILE A 74 -12.30 11.95 -3.91
C ILE A 74 -12.62 10.78 -4.85
N GLU A 75 -12.73 11.01 -6.14
CA GLU A 75 -13.04 9.94 -7.10
C GLU A 75 -11.86 8.99 -7.26
N ARG A 76 -10.64 9.53 -7.31
CA ARG A 76 -9.44 8.69 -7.35
C ARG A 76 -9.33 7.86 -6.08
N TYR A 77 -9.65 8.45 -4.92
CA TYR A 77 -9.64 7.77 -3.65
C TYR A 77 -10.63 6.59 -3.64
N ARG A 78 -11.86 6.84 -4.06
CA ARG A 78 -12.91 5.81 -4.10
C ARG A 78 -12.55 4.66 -5.04
N THR A 79 -12.04 5.00 -6.22
CA THR A 79 -11.62 4.01 -7.20
C THR A 79 -10.51 3.13 -6.64
N LEU A 80 -9.54 3.75 -5.97
CA LEU A 80 -8.40 3.01 -5.43
C LEU A 80 -8.80 2.08 -4.29
N ILE A 81 -9.59 2.55 -3.33
CA ILE A 81 -9.98 1.68 -2.20
C ILE A 81 -10.82 0.50 -2.67
N ALA A 82 -11.66 0.71 -3.67
CA ALA A 82 -12.44 -0.38 -4.27
C ALA A 82 -11.52 -1.38 -4.97
N LYS A 83 -10.56 -0.89 -5.72
CA LYS A 83 -9.62 -1.72 -6.48
C LYS A 83 -8.74 -2.56 -5.56
N LEU A 84 -8.27 -1.99 -4.48
CA LEU A 84 -7.35 -2.66 -3.56
C LEU A 84 -8.06 -3.40 -2.42
N GLY A 85 -9.37 -3.25 -2.32
CA GLY A 85 -10.12 -3.87 -1.24
C GLY A 85 -9.78 -3.31 0.13
N ILE A 86 -9.44 -2.04 0.19
CA ILE A 86 -9.04 -1.38 1.45
C ILE A 86 -10.27 -0.80 2.15
N ARG A 87 -10.37 -1.04 3.43
CA ARG A 87 -11.28 -0.29 4.29
C ARG A 87 -10.55 0.93 4.76
N LYS A 88 -11.14 2.04 4.53
CA LYS A 88 -10.54 3.27 4.91
C LYS A 88 -10.03 3.36 6.38
#